data_c59a96f2b22e8857e65f07d0e2ee52a1
#
_entry.id   c59a96f2b22e8857e65f07d0e2ee52a1
#
_cell.length_a   1.000
_cell.length_b   1.000
_cell.length_c   1.000
_cell.angle_alpha   90.00
_cell.angle_beta   90.00
_cell.angle_gamma   90.00
#
_symmetry.space_group_name_H-M   'P 1'
#
loop_
_entity.id
_entity.type
_entity.pdbx_description
1 polymer ?
#
loop_
_entity_poly.entity_id
_entity_poly.type
_entity_poly.pdbx_seq_one_letter_code
_entity_poly.pdbx_strand_id
1 'polypeptide(L)'
;MMNPLIVKLGGVLLDSEEALERLFTALDSYRAQHQRPLVIVHGGGCLVDELMKKLALPVVKIDGLRVTPADQIDIITGALAGTANKTLLSWAKKHAIPAVGLCLGDGDSVKVTPLDAKLGHVGKAQPGSPTLLTSLLNAGYLPIVSSIGITDDGELMNVNADQAATALAETLGADLILLSDVSGILDGKGRRIAEMTAQKAEQLIAQGIITEGMTVKVNAALDAARTLGRPVDIASWRHADQLPALFNGVAIGTRILA
;
A
#
# COMPACT_ATOMS: atom_id res chain seq x y z
N MET A 1 0.04 -8.64 -22.90
CA MET A 1 -0.42 -9.02 -21.54
C MET A 1 -0.85 -7.73 -20.85
N MET A 2 -1.91 -7.76 -20.05
CA MET A 2 -2.28 -6.60 -19.21
C MET A 2 -1.18 -6.39 -18.16
N ASN A 3 -0.87 -5.11 -17.86
CA ASN A 3 0.08 -4.78 -16.79
C ASN A 3 -0.39 -5.36 -15.47
N PRO A 4 0.51 -5.84 -14.61
CA PRO A 4 0.15 -6.23 -13.25
C PRO A 4 -0.56 -5.08 -12.51
N LEU A 5 -1.33 -5.40 -11.50
CA LEU A 5 -1.98 -4.43 -10.63
C LEU A 5 -1.42 -4.54 -9.21
N ILE A 6 -0.95 -3.43 -8.67
CA ILE A 6 -0.63 -3.32 -7.25
C ILE A 6 -1.83 -2.73 -6.52
N VAL A 7 -2.25 -3.42 -5.47
CA VAL A 7 -3.30 -2.99 -4.57
C VAL A 7 -2.67 -2.72 -3.20
N LYS A 8 -2.51 -1.44 -2.87
CA LYS A 8 -2.01 -1.05 -1.54
C LYS A 8 -3.16 -0.99 -0.54
N LEU A 9 -3.01 -1.70 0.56
CA LEU A 9 -3.99 -1.72 1.64
C LEU A 9 -3.66 -0.70 2.72
N GLY A 10 -4.61 0.16 3.07
CA GLY A 10 -4.53 1.08 4.20
C GLY A 10 -4.65 0.35 5.54
N GLY A 11 -4.02 0.90 6.60
CA GLY A 11 -3.85 0.22 7.89
C GLY A 11 -5.15 -0.21 8.58
N VAL A 12 -6.21 0.59 8.51
CA VAL A 12 -7.49 0.30 9.18
C VAL A 12 -8.19 -0.96 8.65
N LEU A 13 -7.90 -1.36 7.41
CA LEU A 13 -8.47 -2.58 6.83
C LEU A 13 -8.00 -3.83 7.57
N LEU A 14 -6.74 -3.85 8.03
CA LEU A 14 -6.14 -4.98 8.72
C LEU A 14 -6.77 -5.24 10.10
N ASP A 15 -7.45 -4.25 10.67
CA ASP A 15 -8.03 -4.32 12.01
C ASP A 15 -9.51 -4.78 11.98
N SER A 16 -10.06 -5.06 10.79
CA SER A 16 -11.46 -5.45 10.58
C SER A 16 -11.57 -6.79 9.86
N GLU A 17 -11.99 -7.82 10.58
CA GLU A 17 -12.27 -9.14 9.99
C GLU A 17 -13.32 -9.05 8.87
N GLU A 18 -14.35 -8.23 9.04
CA GLU A 18 -15.39 -8.02 8.03
C GLU A 18 -14.81 -7.39 6.75
N ALA A 19 -13.88 -6.43 6.88
CA ALA A 19 -13.22 -5.81 5.75
C ALA A 19 -12.30 -6.80 5.03
N LEU A 20 -11.57 -7.63 5.76
CA LEU A 20 -10.73 -8.69 5.21
C LEU A 20 -11.57 -9.76 4.49
N GLU A 21 -12.68 -10.21 5.08
CA GLU A 21 -13.60 -11.16 4.44
C GLU A 21 -14.10 -10.61 3.09
N ARG A 22 -14.57 -9.37 3.08
CA ARG A 22 -15.05 -8.71 1.85
C ARG A 22 -13.97 -8.55 0.80
N LEU A 23 -12.78 -8.15 1.20
CA LEU A 23 -11.63 -7.99 0.29
C LEU A 23 -11.26 -9.33 -0.36
N PHE A 24 -11.07 -10.38 0.46
CA PHE A 24 -10.64 -11.67 -0.06
C PHE A 24 -11.73 -12.38 -0.88
N THR A 25 -13.01 -12.19 -0.54
CA THR A 25 -14.14 -12.62 -1.40
C THR A 25 -14.09 -11.91 -2.77
N ALA A 26 -13.83 -10.60 -2.79
CA ALA A 26 -13.70 -9.86 -4.05
C ALA A 26 -12.48 -10.28 -4.86
N LEU A 27 -11.34 -10.55 -4.20
CA LEU A 27 -10.12 -11.06 -4.84
C LEU A 27 -10.33 -12.45 -5.44
N ASP A 28 -11.00 -13.36 -4.74
CA ASP A 28 -11.32 -14.70 -5.23
C ASP A 28 -12.22 -14.61 -6.47
N SER A 29 -13.32 -13.87 -6.38
CA SER A 29 -14.23 -13.62 -7.51
C SER A 29 -13.52 -13.01 -8.72
N TYR A 30 -12.62 -12.05 -8.49
CA TYR A 30 -11.85 -11.41 -9.54
C TYR A 30 -10.90 -12.41 -10.21
N ARG A 31 -10.13 -13.17 -9.44
CA ARG A 31 -9.17 -14.15 -9.95
C ARG A 31 -9.83 -15.28 -10.74
N ALA A 32 -11.06 -15.67 -10.38
CA ALA A 32 -11.83 -16.66 -11.10
C ALA A 32 -12.25 -16.20 -12.51
N GLN A 33 -12.41 -14.89 -12.72
CA GLN A 33 -12.94 -14.30 -13.95
C GLN A 33 -11.86 -13.60 -14.80
N HIS A 34 -10.75 -13.21 -14.21
CA HIS A 34 -9.73 -12.37 -14.83
C HIS A 34 -8.33 -12.94 -14.64
N GLN A 35 -7.49 -12.77 -15.66
CA GLN A 35 -6.10 -13.24 -15.65
C GLN A 35 -5.08 -12.14 -15.34
N ARG A 36 -5.53 -10.93 -15.00
CA ARG A 36 -4.62 -9.83 -14.66
C ARG A 36 -3.90 -10.16 -13.35
N PRO A 37 -2.54 -10.20 -13.34
CA PRO A 37 -1.79 -10.49 -12.13
C PRO A 37 -1.98 -9.39 -11.06
N LEU A 38 -2.10 -9.80 -9.80
CA LEU A 38 -2.26 -8.90 -8.65
C LEU A 38 -1.12 -9.07 -7.67
N VAL A 39 -0.70 -7.95 -7.06
CA VAL A 39 0.20 -7.90 -5.91
C VAL A 39 -0.46 -7.05 -4.82
N ILE A 40 -0.49 -7.54 -3.60
CA ILE A 40 -0.92 -6.77 -2.44
C ILE A 40 0.32 -6.16 -1.79
N VAL A 41 0.24 -4.86 -1.48
CA VAL A 41 1.22 -4.17 -0.62
C VAL A 41 0.49 -3.66 0.61
N HIS A 42 1.08 -3.84 1.78
CA HIS A 42 0.46 -3.40 3.03
C HIS A 42 1.46 -2.75 3.99
N GLY A 43 0.96 -1.84 4.80
CA GLY A 43 1.58 -1.39 6.03
C GLY A 43 0.97 -2.12 7.23
N GLY A 44 0.64 -1.38 8.27
CA GLY A 44 0.03 -1.90 9.50
C GLY A 44 0.27 -0.93 10.67
N GLY A 45 0.17 0.37 10.40
CA GLY A 45 0.48 1.41 11.38
C GLY A 45 -0.29 1.26 12.68
N CYS A 46 -1.59 0.92 12.62
CA CYS A 46 -2.43 0.70 13.80
C CYS A 46 -1.92 -0.49 14.64
N LEU A 47 -1.65 -1.62 14.00
CA LEU A 47 -1.08 -2.80 14.67
C LEU A 47 0.26 -2.47 15.36
N VAL A 48 1.12 -1.71 14.68
CA VAL A 48 2.40 -1.27 15.28
C VAL A 48 2.14 -0.34 16.46
N ASP A 49 1.22 0.63 16.35
CA ASP A 49 0.88 1.56 17.43
C ASP A 49 0.33 0.82 18.66
N GLU A 50 -0.53 -0.18 18.46
CA GLU A 50 -1.04 -1.03 19.54
C GLU A 50 0.05 -1.87 20.20
N LEU A 51 0.95 -2.47 19.41
CA LEU A 51 2.06 -3.25 19.94
C LEU A 51 3.02 -2.38 20.76
N MET A 52 3.38 -1.20 20.24
CA MET A 52 4.22 -0.25 20.95
C MET A 52 3.60 0.18 22.28
N LYS A 53 2.27 0.43 22.29
CA LYS A 53 1.53 0.74 23.51
C LYS A 53 1.59 -0.40 24.53
N LYS A 54 1.40 -1.64 24.10
CA LYS A 54 1.47 -2.83 24.96
C LYS A 54 2.86 -3.03 25.57
N LEU A 55 3.90 -2.65 24.82
CA LEU A 55 5.30 -2.72 25.26
C LEU A 55 5.78 -1.47 26.01
N ALA A 56 4.90 -0.48 26.23
CA ALA A 56 5.21 0.82 26.81
C ALA A 56 6.36 1.57 26.08
N LEU A 57 6.44 1.39 24.76
CA LEU A 57 7.42 2.06 23.91
C LEU A 57 6.82 3.35 23.30
N PRO A 58 7.64 4.43 23.19
CA PRO A 58 7.16 5.68 22.62
C PRO A 58 6.91 5.55 21.12
N VAL A 59 5.86 6.22 20.65
CA VAL A 59 5.56 6.38 19.22
C VAL A 59 5.78 7.83 18.84
N VAL A 60 6.76 8.10 18.00
CA VAL A 60 7.07 9.43 17.48
C VAL A 60 6.89 9.42 15.97
N LYS A 61 6.23 10.47 15.45
CA LYS A 61 6.05 10.68 14.00
C LYS A 61 6.52 12.07 13.63
N ILE A 62 7.26 12.17 12.52
CA ILE A 62 7.71 13.43 11.92
C ILE A 62 7.21 13.43 10.48
N ASP A 63 6.45 14.45 10.09
CA ASP A 63 5.86 14.58 8.75
C ASP A 63 5.09 13.32 8.28
N GLY A 64 4.40 12.66 9.23
CA GLY A 64 3.64 11.43 8.97
C GLY A 64 4.48 10.15 8.93
N LEU A 65 5.81 10.22 8.97
CA LEU A 65 6.72 9.09 9.03
C LEU A 65 7.00 8.70 10.47
N ARG A 66 6.98 7.40 10.75
CA ARG A 66 7.31 6.85 12.08
C ARG A 66 8.81 6.88 12.29
N VAL A 67 9.28 7.65 13.27
CA VAL A 67 10.66 7.53 13.76
C VAL A 67 10.88 6.10 14.26
N THR A 68 11.91 5.45 13.77
CA THR A 68 12.19 4.03 14.00
C THR A 68 13.62 3.88 14.55
N PRO A 69 13.81 4.00 15.88
CA PRO A 69 15.13 3.80 16.49
C PRO A 69 15.61 2.35 16.34
N ALA A 70 16.91 2.13 16.52
CA ALA A 70 17.54 0.81 16.39
C ALA A 70 16.96 -0.26 17.33
N ASP A 71 16.51 0.12 18.50
CA ASP A 71 15.87 -0.77 19.48
C ASP A 71 14.41 -1.10 19.17
N GLN A 72 13.82 -0.48 18.15
CA GLN A 72 12.43 -0.69 17.75
C GLN A 72 12.26 -1.34 16.39
N ILE A 73 13.28 -1.36 15.52
CA ILE A 73 13.14 -1.88 14.15
C ILE A 73 12.74 -3.36 14.12
N ASP A 74 13.29 -4.19 15.00
CA ASP A 74 12.95 -5.61 15.05
C ASP A 74 11.49 -5.85 15.47
N ILE A 75 10.98 -5.03 16.40
CA ILE A 75 9.59 -5.06 16.84
C ILE A 75 8.65 -4.68 15.68
N ILE A 76 8.99 -3.61 14.96
CA ILE A 76 8.22 -3.12 13.82
C ILE A 76 8.26 -4.15 12.68
N THR A 77 9.43 -4.75 12.41
CA THR A 77 9.57 -5.84 11.44
C THR A 77 8.70 -7.03 11.82
N GLY A 78 8.73 -7.47 13.07
CA GLY A 78 7.88 -8.55 13.57
C GLY A 78 6.39 -8.26 13.42
N ALA A 79 5.98 -7.02 13.68
CA ALA A 79 4.60 -6.59 13.51
C ALA A 79 4.16 -6.56 12.03
N LEU A 80 4.97 -5.97 11.15
CA LEU A 80 4.61 -5.77 9.73
C LEU A 80 4.87 -7.01 8.87
N ALA A 81 6.10 -7.50 8.83
CA ALA A 81 6.47 -8.66 8.01
C ALA A 81 6.06 -10.00 8.66
N GLY A 82 5.88 -10.02 9.96
CA GLY A 82 5.33 -11.14 10.71
C GLY A 82 3.81 -11.07 10.79
N THR A 83 3.28 -10.45 11.84
CA THR A 83 1.86 -10.53 12.21
C THR A 83 0.94 -10.03 11.10
N ALA A 84 1.10 -8.79 10.63
CA ALA A 84 0.21 -8.21 9.59
C ALA A 84 0.26 -9.02 8.30
N ASN A 85 1.48 -9.34 7.83
CA ASN A 85 1.68 -10.11 6.60
C ASN A 85 1.06 -11.51 6.70
N LYS A 86 1.29 -12.22 7.81
CA LYS A 86 0.76 -13.58 7.99
C LYS A 86 -0.74 -13.61 8.26
N THR A 87 -1.31 -12.55 8.83
CA THR A 87 -2.77 -12.38 8.90
C THR A 87 -3.37 -12.32 7.49
N LEU A 88 -2.84 -11.48 6.60
CA LEU A 88 -3.31 -11.44 5.21
C LEU A 88 -3.12 -12.77 4.48
N LEU A 89 -1.99 -13.45 4.71
CA LEU A 89 -1.74 -14.77 4.13
C LEU A 89 -2.73 -15.83 4.64
N SER A 90 -3.11 -15.77 5.92
CA SER A 90 -4.11 -16.68 6.49
C SER A 90 -5.49 -16.47 5.86
N TRP A 91 -5.86 -15.23 5.58
CA TRP A 91 -7.09 -14.89 4.86
C TRP A 91 -7.07 -15.39 3.40
N ALA A 92 -5.94 -15.21 2.70
CA ALA A 92 -5.78 -15.79 1.37
C ALA A 92 -5.98 -17.31 1.39
N LYS A 93 -5.39 -17.99 2.37
CA LYS A 93 -5.55 -19.44 2.55
C LYS A 93 -7.00 -19.85 2.84
N LYS A 94 -7.72 -19.09 3.68
CA LYS A 94 -9.14 -19.29 3.99
C LYS A 94 -10.01 -19.25 2.72
N HIS A 95 -9.65 -18.41 1.76
CA HIS A 95 -10.32 -18.26 0.46
C HIS A 95 -9.69 -19.11 -0.65
N ALA A 96 -8.87 -20.12 -0.32
CA ALA A 96 -8.19 -20.98 -1.28
C ALA A 96 -7.35 -20.25 -2.35
N ILE A 97 -6.90 -19.01 -2.05
CA ILE A 97 -6.05 -18.22 -2.94
C ILE A 97 -4.59 -18.62 -2.69
N PRO A 98 -3.87 -19.16 -3.69
CA PRO A 98 -2.44 -19.39 -3.58
C PRO A 98 -1.70 -18.06 -3.38
N ALA A 99 -1.06 -17.88 -2.24
CA ALA A 99 -0.40 -16.63 -1.89
C ALA A 99 0.96 -16.87 -1.23
N VAL A 100 1.85 -15.87 -1.34
CA VAL A 100 3.17 -15.86 -0.70
C VAL A 100 3.36 -14.54 0.03
N GLY A 101 3.69 -14.61 1.33
CA GLY A 101 4.00 -13.43 2.15
C GLY A 101 5.48 -13.10 2.08
N LEU A 102 5.78 -11.86 1.71
CA LEU A 102 7.10 -11.30 1.46
C LEU A 102 7.28 -9.95 2.15
N CYS A 103 8.53 -9.46 2.18
CA CYS A 103 8.87 -8.06 2.41
C CYS A 103 9.52 -7.44 1.16
N LEU A 104 9.80 -6.15 1.18
CA LEU A 104 10.38 -5.43 0.03
C LEU A 104 11.76 -5.92 -0.35
N GLY A 105 12.55 -6.37 0.65
CA GLY A 105 13.91 -6.85 0.44
C GLY A 105 13.98 -8.25 -0.18
N ASP A 106 12.90 -9.03 -0.15
CA ASP A 106 12.92 -10.38 -0.69
C ASP A 106 13.14 -10.35 -2.22
N GLY A 107 14.20 -11.02 -2.67
CA GLY A 107 14.60 -11.08 -4.07
C GLY A 107 14.95 -9.72 -4.66
N ASP A 108 15.41 -8.78 -3.83
CA ASP A 108 15.75 -7.40 -4.24
C ASP A 108 14.61 -6.68 -4.98
N SER A 109 13.37 -7.03 -4.64
CA SER A 109 12.18 -6.50 -5.34
C SER A 109 12.06 -4.99 -5.26
N VAL A 110 12.55 -4.38 -4.16
CA VAL A 110 12.71 -2.94 -3.97
C VAL A 110 14.07 -2.68 -3.34
N LYS A 111 14.81 -1.73 -3.90
CA LYS A 111 16.04 -1.21 -3.27
C LYS A 111 15.67 -0.20 -2.20
N VAL A 112 16.33 -0.28 -1.06
CA VAL A 112 16.08 0.61 0.07
C VAL A 112 17.39 1.21 0.56
N THR A 113 17.39 2.52 0.76
CA THR A 113 18.48 3.28 1.38
C THR A 113 17.96 4.05 2.59
N PRO A 114 18.78 4.37 3.59
CA PRO A 114 18.37 5.24 4.69
C PRO A 114 17.80 6.56 4.17
N LEU A 115 16.69 7.04 4.75
CA LEU A 115 16.02 8.27 4.31
C LEU A 115 16.62 9.52 4.97
N ASP A 116 16.66 9.54 6.30
CA ASP A 116 17.19 10.64 7.11
C ASP A 116 17.62 10.07 8.47
N ALA A 117 18.82 10.43 8.93
CA ALA A 117 19.37 9.98 10.21
C ALA A 117 18.47 10.33 11.42
N LYS A 118 17.70 11.44 11.33
CA LYS A 118 16.73 11.84 12.38
C LYS A 118 15.58 10.87 12.55
N LEU A 119 15.27 10.09 11.51
CA LEU A 119 14.19 9.11 11.50
C LEU A 119 14.66 7.72 11.97
N GLY A 120 15.97 7.48 12.10
CA GLY A 120 16.55 6.19 12.42
C GLY A 120 16.41 5.21 11.24
N HIS A 121 15.95 3.98 11.51
CA HIS A 121 15.77 2.92 10.53
C HIS A 121 14.51 3.13 9.66
N VAL A 122 14.43 4.27 8.99
CA VAL A 122 13.40 4.59 8.00
C VAL A 122 14.04 4.63 6.62
N GLY A 123 13.47 3.87 5.69
CA GLY A 123 14.01 3.69 4.34
C GLY A 123 13.31 4.50 3.28
N LYS A 124 14.09 4.92 2.27
CA LYS A 124 13.64 5.42 0.98
C LYS A 124 13.60 4.27 -0.01
N ALA A 125 12.43 4.01 -0.58
CA ALA A 125 12.22 2.96 -1.57
C ALA A 125 12.56 3.45 -2.98
N GLN A 126 13.18 2.56 -3.77
CA GLN A 126 13.48 2.74 -5.19
C GLN A 126 13.17 1.44 -5.93
N PRO A 127 12.91 1.47 -7.25
CA PRO A 127 12.69 0.26 -8.03
C PRO A 127 13.84 -0.73 -7.88
N GLY A 128 13.51 -2.01 -7.83
CA GLY A 128 14.45 -3.11 -7.72
C GLY A 128 14.35 -4.12 -8.86
N SER A 129 14.50 -5.40 -8.54
CA SER A 129 14.41 -6.51 -9.49
C SER A 129 12.98 -7.04 -9.60
N PRO A 130 12.39 -7.14 -10.80
CA PRO A 130 11.09 -7.74 -11.00
C PRO A 130 11.11 -9.29 -10.94
N THR A 131 12.29 -9.91 -10.89
CA THR A 131 12.47 -11.35 -11.15
C THR A 131 11.66 -12.25 -10.23
N LEU A 132 11.75 -12.05 -8.91
CA LEU A 132 11.02 -12.87 -7.95
C LEU A 132 9.51 -12.73 -8.12
N LEU A 133 9.01 -11.49 -8.12
CA LEU A 133 7.57 -11.24 -8.21
C LEU A 133 6.98 -11.70 -9.54
N THR A 134 7.70 -11.49 -10.65
CA THR A 134 7.28 -12.00 -11.97
C THR A 134 7.19 -13.53 -11.98
N SER A 135 8.16 -14.22 -11.37
CA SER A 135 8.15 -15.68 -11.27
C SER A 135 6.95 -16.19 -10.46
N LEU A 136 6.64 -15.54 -9.33
CA LEU A 136 5.49 -15.88 -8.49
C LEU A 136 4.16 -15.63 -9.21
N LEU A 137 4.03 -14.48 -9.89
CA LEU A 137 2.83 -14.13 -10.66
C LEU A 137 2.60 -15.11 -11.82
N ASN A 138 3.65 -15.52 -12.54
CA ASN A 138 3.57 -16.51 -13.61
C ASN A 138 3.22 -17.90 -13.10
N ALA A 139 3.60 -18.24 -11.86
CA ALA A 139 3.23 -19.48 -11.19
C ALA A 139 1.81 -19.43 -10.56
N GLY A 140 1.08 -18.31 -10.73
CA GLY A 140 -0.30 -18.17 -10.26
C GLY A 140 -0.43 -17.75 -8.78
N TYR A 141 0.65 -17.39 -8.11
CA TYR A 141 0.60 -16.90 -6.73
C TYR A 141 0.16 -15.45 -6.66
N LEU A 142 -0.44 -15.10 -5.51
CA LEU A 142 -0.69 -13.72 -5.08
C LEU A 142 0.43 -13.30 -4.10
N PRO A 143 1.40 -12.47 -4.51
CA PRO A 143 2.38 -11.91 -3.58
C PRO A 143 1.69 -10.92 -2.63
N ILE A 144 1.98 -11.02 -1.33
CA ILE A 144 1.54 -10.12 -0.27
C ILE A 144 2.80 -9.54 0.37
N VAL A 145 3.08 -8.27 0.09
CA VAL A 145 4.37 -7.64 0.41
C VAL A 145 4.19 -6.61 1.53
N SER A 146 4.91 -6.80 2.64
CA SER A 146 4.97 -5.82 3.73
C SER A 146 5.95 -4.70 3.42
N SER A 147 5.75 -3.54 4.03
CA SER A 147 6.58 -2.35 3.83
C SER A 147 7.89 -2.36 4.64
N ILE A 148 8.50 -3.53 4.83
CA ILE A 148 9.84 -3.68 5.41
C ILE A 148 10.85 -3.88 4.29
N GLY A 149 11.87 -3.02 4.26
CA GLY A 149 12.97 -3.11 3.32
C GLY A 149 14.25 -3.60 3.97
N ILE A 150 15.22 -3.92 3.13
CA ILE A 150 16.58 -4.33 3.53
C ILE A 150 17.55 -3.53 2.68
N THR A 151 18.55 -2.88 3.30
CA THR A 151 19.61 -2.17 2.58
C THR A 151 20.63 -3.16 2.00
N ASP A 152 21.49 -2.68 1.10
CA ASP A 152 22.60 -3.49 0.55
C ASP A 152 23.58 -3.97 1.64
N ASP A 153 23.64 -3.26 2.78
CA ASP A 153 24.45 -3.65 3.96
C ASP A 153 23.71 -4.62 4.90
N GLY A 154 22.49 -5.02 4.56
CA GLY A 154 21.69 -5.97 5.34
C GLY A 154 20.89 -5.35 6.49
N GLU A 155 20.77 -4.02 6.58
CA GLU A 155 19.99 -3.36 7.63
C GLU A 155 18.48 -3.35 7.31
N LEU A 156 17.65 -3.70 8.29
CA LEU A 156 16.20 -3.61 8.19
C LEU A 156 15.75 -2.16 8.24
N MET A 157 14.80 -1.81 7.37
CA MET A 157 14.24 -0.46 7.26
C MET A 157 12.71 -0.48 7.23
N ASN A 158 12.12 0.38 8.03
CA ASN A 158 10.69 0.67 7.97
C ASN A 158 10.43 1.65 6.81
N VAL A 159 9.64 1.25 5.82
CA VAL A 159 9.32 2.05 4.63
C VAL A 159 7.86 2.49 4.69
N ASN A 160 7.57 3.72 4.25
CA ASN A 160 6.20 4.16 4.06
C ASN A 160 5.49 3.27 3.02
N ALA A 161 4.32 2.72 3.36
CA ALA A 161 3.64 1.73 2.54
C ALA A 161 3.16 2.27 1.17
N ASP A 162 2.86 3.57 1.06
CA ASP A 162 2.50 4.19 -0.22
C ASP A 162 3.73 4.31 -1.12
N GLN A 163 4.89 4.71 -0.55
CA GLN A 163 6.16 4.73 -1.26
C GLN A 163 6.63 3.32 -1.67
N ALA A 164 6.44 2.34 -0.79
CA ALA A 164 6.72 0.93 -1.08
C ALA A 164 5.89 0.42 -2.28
N ALA A 165 4.58 0.72 -2.27
CA ALA A 165 3.69 0.34 -3.37
C ALA A 165 4.06 1.04 -4.69
N THR A 166 4.44 2.30 -4.64
CA THR A 166 4.90 3.06 -5.80
C THR A 166 6.18 2.46 -6.40
N ALA A 167 7.18 2.17 -5.56
CA ALA A 167 8.44 1.56 -6.02
C ALA A 167 8.22 0.16 -6.63
N LEU A 168 7.33 -0.65 -6.03
CA LEU A 168 6.95 -1.95 -6.61
C LEU A 168 6.19 -1.80 -7.92
N ALA A 169 5.31 -0.80 -8.04
CA ALA A 169 4.60 -0.53 -9.29
C ALA A 169 5.58 -0.14 -10.40
N GLU A 170 6.59 0.65 -10.07
CA GLU A 170 7.67 1.01 -11.00
C GLU A 170 8.50 -0.22 -11.38
N THR A 171 8.90 -1.05 -10.39
CA THR A 171 9.65 -2.30 -10.63
C THR A 171 8.94 -3.23 -11.62
N LEU A 172 7.62 -3.37 -11.51
CA LEU A 172 6.83 -4.29 -12.32
C LEU A 172 6.19 -3.65 -13.56
N GLY A 173 6.31 -2.35 -13.76
CA GLY A 173 5.53 -1.61 -14.76
C GLY A 173 4.02 -1.73 -14.51
N ALA A 174 3.62 -1.82 -13.24
CA ALA A 174 2.25 -2.09 -12.81
C ALA A 174 1.40 -0.83 -12.68
N ASP A 175 0.07 -1.00 -12.76
CA ASP A 175 -0.87 0.04 -12.31
C ASP A 175 -1.00 -0.02 -10.78
N LEU A 176 -1.41 1.09 -10.17
CA LEU A 176 -1.50 1.22 -8.71
C LEU A 176 -2.87 1.69 -8.26
N ILE A 177 -3.43 0.99 -7.27
CA ILE A 177 -4.61 1.38 -6.52
C ILE A 177 -4.24 1.54 -5.05
N LEU A 178 -4.60 2.68 -4.47
CA LEU A 178 -4.51 2.95 -3.05
C LEU A 178 -5.89 2.70 -2.41
N LEU A 179 -6.09 1.52 -1.82
CA LEU A 179 -7.30 1.22 -1.07
C LEU A 179 -7.25 1.84 0.33
N SER A 180 -8.30 2.58 0.64
CA SER A 180 -8.45 3.34 1.87
C SER A 180 -9.85 3.12 2.48
N ASP A 181 -10.12 3.74 3.60
CA ASP A 181 -11.43 3.81 4.24
C ASP A 181 -12.37 4.87 3.63
N VAL A 182 -11.86 5.67 2.69
CA VAL A 182 -12.62 6.74 2.02
C VAL A 182 -12.97 6.36 0.58
N SER A 183 -14.20 6.68 0.16
CA SER A 183 -14.71 6.33 -1.17
C SER A 183 -14.12 7.15 -2.32
N GLY A 184 -13.20 8.04 -2.02
CA GLY A 184 -12.55 8.99 -2.92
C GLY A 184 -12.48 10.37 -2.29
N ILE A 185 -12.04 11.34 -3.07
CA ILE A 185 -11.93 12.73 -2.64
C ILE A 185 -13.26 13.43 -2.92
N LEU A 186 -13.75 14.19 -1.93
CA LEU A 186 -15.01 14.93 -2.04
C LEU A 186 -14.74 16.41 -2.33
N ASP A 187 -15.64 17.04 -3.08
CA ASP A 187 -15.68 18.50 -3.25
C ASP A 187 -16.33 19.17 -2.04
N GLY A 188 -16.32 20.52 -2.01
CA GLY A 188 -16.92 21.30 -0.92
C GLY A 188 -18.46 21.12 -0.76
N LYS A 189 -19.09 20.36 -1.63
CA LYS A 189 -20.52 19.99 -1.56
C LYS A 189 -20.74 18.52 -1.20
N GLY A 190 -19.67 17.80 -0.81
CA GLY A 190 -19.72 16.39 -0.46
C GLY A 190 -19.86 15.43 -1.64
N ARG A 191 -19.68 15.88 -2.88
CA ARG A 191 -19.75 15.03 -4.08
C ARG A 191 -18.36 14.49 -4.40
N ARG A 192 -18.28 13.22 -4.77
CA ARG A 192 -17.03 12.57 -5.16
C ARG A 192 -16.47 13.21 -6.44
N ILE A 193 -15.19 13.52 -6.41
CA ILE A 193 -14.41 13.98 -7.56
C ILE A 193 -13.90 12.76 -8.31
N ALA A 194 -14.32 12.58 -9.56
CA ALA A 194 -13.92 11.42 -10.36
C ALA A 194 -12.45 11.48 -10.78
N GLU A 195 -11.96 12.68 -11.15
CA GLU A 195 -10.58 12.90 -11.59
C GLU A 195 -9.97 14.10 -10.88
N MET A 196 -8.71 13.96 -10.46
CA MET A 196 -7.97 14.97 -9.73
C MET A 196 -6.60 15.20 -10.37
N THR A 197 -6.33 16.44 -10.74
CA THR A 197 -5.00 16.91 -11.15
C THR A 197 -4.28 17.57 -9.97
N ALA A 198 -2.96 17.75 -10.06
CA ALA A 198 -2.17 18.44 -9.05
C ALA A 198 -2.71 19.85 -8.79
N GLN A 199 -3.00 20.62 -9.84
CA GLN A 199 -3.55 21.98 -9.73
C GLN A 199 -4.88 22.01 -8.98
N LYS A 200 -5.78 21.07 -9.27
CA LYS A 200 -7.08 20.97 -8.59
C LYS A 200 -6.91 20.59 -7.12
N ALA A 201 -5.98 19.68 -6.82
CA ALA A 201 -5.66 19.30 -5.45
C ALA A 201 -5.14 20.51 -4.63
N GLU A 202 -4.18 21.27 -5.17
CA GLU A 202 -3.65 22.48 -4.55
C GLU A 202 -4.76 23.52 -4.25
N GLN A 203 -5.66 23.72 -5.19
CA GLN A 203 -6.80 24.62 -5.00
C GLN A 203 -7.72 24.18 -3.86
N LEU A 204 -8.06 22.89 -3.79
CA LEU A 204 -8.96 22.36 -2.78
C LEU A 204 -8.29 22.32 -1.38
N ILE A 205 -6.98 22.09 -1.32
CA ILE A 205 -6.19 22.20 -0.07
C ILE A 205 -6.17 23.67 0.40
N ALA A 206 -5.87 24.62 -0.49
CA ALA A 206 -5.84 26.04 -0.17
C ALA A 206 -7.21 26.58 0.30
N GLN A 207 -8.31 26.01 -0.21
CA GLN A 207 -9.69 26.32 0.20
C GLN A 207 -10.10 25.61 1.50
N GLY A 208 -9.27 24.77 2.10
CA GLY A 208 -9.59 24.00 3.30
C GLY A 208 -10.64 22.89 3.08
N ILE A 209 -10.91 22.51 1.83
CA ILE A 209 -11.85 21.42 1.48
C ILE A 209 -11.17 20.07 1.69
N ILE A 210 -9.90 19.95 1.27
CA ILE A 210 -9.05 18.80 1.57
C ILE A 210 -8.23 19.15 2.81
N THR A 211 -8.43 18.42 3.91
CA THR A 211 -7.80 18.68 5.19
C THR A 211 -6.85 17.55 5.62
N GLU A 212 -6.02 17.83 6.57
CA GLU A 212 -4.96 17.00 7.21
C GLU A 212 -4.74 15.57 6.68
N GLY A 213 -5.50 14.59 7.16
CA GLY A 213 -5.31 13.19 6.79
C GLY A 213 -5.57 12.89 5.30
N MET A 214 -6.49 13.63 4.66
CA MET A 214 -6.76 13.50 3.22
C MET A 214 -5.66 14.17 2.39
N THR A 215 -5.09 15.28 2.85
CA THR A 215 -3.97 15.96 2.19
C THR A 215 -2.78 15.00 2.03
N VAL A 216 -2.45 14.25 3.08
CA VAL A 216 -1.37 13.25 3.02
C VAL A 216 -1.65 12.19 1.95
N LYS A 217 -2.88 11.65 1.90
CA LYS A 217 -3.28 10.63 0.91
C LYS A 217 -3.23 11.17 -0.52
N VAL A 218 -3.73 12.40 -0.73
CA VAL A 218 -3.73 13.05 -2.05
C VAL A 218 -2.31 13.30 -2.53
N ASN A 219 -1.44 13.84 -1.67
CA ASN A 219 -0.04 14.09 -2.03
C ASN A 219 0.70 12.80 -2.35
N ALA A 220 0.52 11.74 -1.54
CA ALA A 220 1.12 10.44 -1.82
C ALA A 220 0.67 9.87 -3.18
N ALA A 221 -0.61 10.00 -3.53
CA ALA A 221 -1.14 9.55 -4.81
C ALA A 221 -0.66 10.41 -6.00
N LEU A 222 -0.52 11.73 -5.82
CA LEU A 222 0.06 12.62 -6.82
C LEU A 222 1.54 12.30 -7.08
N ASP A 223 2.31 12.09 -6.02
CA ASP A 223 3.72 11.72 -6.14
C ASP A 223 3.87 10.36 -6.82
N ALA A 224 3.02 9.39 -6.48
CA ALA A 224 2.97 8.11 -7.17
C ALA A 224 2.62 8.26 -8.65
N ALA A 225 1.58 9.04 -8.99
CA ALA A 225 1.18 9.26 -10.37
C ALA A 225 2.30 9.92 -11.20
N ARG A 226 2.99 10.92 -10.63
CA ARG A 226 4.15 11.56 -11.28
C ARG A 226 5.29 10.59 -11.48
N THR A 227 5.64 9.81 -10.46
CA THR A 227 6.73 8.82 -10.53
C THR A 227 6.44 7.76 -11.58
N LEU A 228 5.23 7.24 -11.62
CA LEU A 228 4.82 6.19 -12.54
C LEU A 228 4.54 6.70 -13.97
N GLY A 229 4.33 8.01 -14.17
CA GLY A 229 3.89 8.58 -15.44
C GLY A 229 2.52 8.05 -15.89
N ARG A 230 1.67 7.62 -14.95
CA ARG A 230 0.33 7.05 -15.19
C ARG A 230 -0.60 7.32 -14.02
N PRO A 231 -1.94 7.27 -14.26
CA PRO A 231 -2.91 7.52 -13.20
C PRO A 231 -2.79 6.54 -12.04
N VAL A 232 -3.13 7.02 -10.82
CA VAL A 232 -3.26 6.23 -9.60
C VAL A 232 -4.68 6.38 -9.07
N ASP A 233 -5.34 5.29 -8.73
CA ASP A 233 -6.70 5.32 -8.22
C ASP A 233 -6.71 5.29 -6.67
N ILE A 234 -7.46 6.21 -6.05
CA ILE A 234 -7.81 6.16 -4.63
C ILE A 234 -9.24 5.64 -4.53
N ALA A 235 -9.46 4.56 -3.81
CA ALA A 235 -10.78 3.94 -3.66
C ALA A 235 -11.00 3.36 -2.28
N SER A 236 -12.26 3.02 -1.97
CA SER A 236 -12.62 2.42 -0.68
C SER A 236 -12.72 0.91 -0.76
N TRP A 237 -12.18 0.25 0.25
CA TRP A 237 -12.42 -1.17 0.50
C TRP A 237 -13.84 -1.45 1.04
N ARG A 238 -14.58 -0.41 1.49
CA ARG A 238 -15.93 -0.55 2.06
C ARG A 238 -16.98 -0.98 1.04
N HIS A 239 -16.72 -0.74 -0.25
CA HIS A 239 -17.59 -1.12 -1.37
C HIS A 239 -17.03 -2.36 -2.09
N ALA A 240 -17.05 -3.50 -1.38
CA ALA A 240 -16.44 -4.74 -1.87
C ALA A 240 -17.05 -5.27 -3.17
N ASP A 241 -18.33 -5.01 -3.40
CA ASP A 241 -19.05 -5.32 -4.64
C ASP A 241 -18.46 -4.60 -5.86
N GLN A 242 -17.81 -3.46 -5.66
CA GLN A 242 -17.19 -2.67 -6.73
C GLN A 242 -15.71 -3.01 -6.97
N LEU A 243 -15.05 -3.71 -6.02
CA LEU A 243 -13.62 -4.02 -6.13
C LEU A 243 -13.25 -4.81 -7.40
N PRO A 244 -14.01 -5.82 -7.86
CA PRO A 244 -13.68 -6.51 -9.10
C PRO A 244 -13.67 -5.59 -10.32
N ALA A 245 -14.62 -4.64 -10.41
CA ALA A 245 -14.64 -3.66 -11.48
C ALA A 245 -13.47 -2.67 -11.37
N LEU A 246 -13.12 -2.23 -10.17
CA LEU A 246 -11.95 -1.39 -9.91
C LEU A 246 -10.65 -2.08 -10.32
N PHE A 247 -10.46 -3.35 -9.96
CA PHE A 247 -9.28 -4.14 -10.35
C PHE A 247 -9.19 -4.33 -11.87
N ASN A 248 -10.33 -4.26 -12.55
CA ASN A 248 -10.43 -4.32 -14.02
C ASN A 248 -10.27 -2.93 -14.70
N GLY A 249 -9.93 -1.89 -13.94
CA GLY A 249 -9.61 -0.56 -14.46
C GLY A 249 -10.79 0.42 -14.53
N VAL A 250 -11.97 0.04 -14.01
CA VAL A 250 -13.11 0.96 -13.91
C VAL A 250 -12.84 1.97 -12.78
N ALA A 251 -12.91 3.26 -13.11
CA ALA A 251 -12.71 4.34 -12.14
C ALA A 251 -13.91 4.46 -11.18
N ILE A 252 -13.78 3.91 -9.98
CA ILE A 252 -14.84 3.89 -8.96
C ILE A 252 -14.60 4.95 -7.87
N GLY A 253 -13.34 5.17 -7.51
CA GLY A 253 -12.91 6.18 -6.55
C GLY A 253 -12.58 7.53 -7.20
N THR A 254 -11.46 8.10 -6.81
CA THR A 254 -10.86 9.29 -7.45
C THR A 254 -9.61 8.86 -8.20
N ARG A 255 -9.56 9.12 -9.49
CA ARG A 255 -8.38 8.91 -10.33
C ARG A 255 -7.48 10.12 -10.26
N ILE A 256 -6.26 9.92 -9.80
CA ILE A 256 -5.23 10.94 -9.70
C ILE A 256 -4.44 10.94 -10.99
N LEU A 257 -4.38 12.09 -11.64
CA LEU A 257 -3.65 12.31 -12.90
C LEU A 257 -2.31 12.96 -12.60
N ALA A 258 -1.25 12.54 -13.33
CA ALA A 258 0.10 13.09 -13.23
C ALA A 258 0.17 14.54 -13.72
#